data_3ce7e3516a6d592611aaedb338e3444f
#
_entry.id   3ce7e3516a6d592611aaedb338e3444f
#
_cell.length_a   1.000
_cell.length_b   1.000
_cell.length_c   1.000
_cell.angle_alpha   90.00
_cell.angle_beta   90.00
_cell.angle_gamma   90.00
#
_symmetry.space_group_name_H-M   'P 1'
#
loop_
_entity.id
_entity.type
_entity.pdbx_description
1 polymer ?
#
loop_
_entity_poly.entity_id
_entity_poly.type
_entity_poly.pdbx_seq_one_letter_code
_entity_poly.pdbx_strand_id
1 'polypeptide(L)'
;MDNAVDRHVFYISDGTAITAEVLGHAVMSQFPVTISSITLPFVENESRARAVKDQIDAIYHQTGVRPLVFYSIVLPEIRAIILQSEGFCQDIVQALVAPLQQEMKLDPTPIAHRTHGLNPNNLNKYDARIAAIDYTLAHDDGISLRNLDQAQVILLGVSRCGKTPTSLYLAMQFGXXTIDPERLAAIREERRENSRYASLRQCRMEVAEVEALYRKNQIPWINSTNYSVEEIATKLLDIMGLSRRMY
;
A
#
# COMPACT_ATOMS: atom_id res chain seq x y z
N MET A 1 -11.72 -12.13 -24.88
CA MET A 1 -10.35 -12.70 -25.06
C MET A 1 -9.89 -13.19 -23.70
N ASP A 2 -9.76 -14.51 -23.53
CA ASP A 2 -9.21 -15.05 -22.29
C ASP A 2 -7.76 -14.57 -22.17
N ASN A 3 -7.49 -13.74 -21.19
CA ASN A 3 -6.12 -13.36 -20.83
C ASN A 3 -5.44 -14.61 -20.23
N ALA A 4 -4.77 -15.37 -21.08
CA ALA A 4 -4.00 -16.51 -20.60
C ALA A 4 -2.96 -16.03 -19.58
N VAL A 5 -2.89 -16.70 -18.44
CA VAL A 5 -1.91 -16.40 -17.41
C VAL A 5 -0.52 -16.82 -17.88
N ASP A 6 0.39 -15.88 -18.01
CA ASP A 6 1.77 -16.16 -18.45
C ASP A 6 2.63 -16.75 -17.34
N ARG A 7 2.40 -16.32 -16.08
CA ARG A 7 3.23 -16.72 -14.94
C ARG A 7 2.42 -16.82 -13.65
N HIS A 8 2.63 -17.86 -12.89
CA HIS A 8 2.17 -17.98 -11.51
C HIS A 8 3.26 -17.44 -10.59
N VAL A 9 2.85 -16.62 -9.63
CA VAL A 9 3.77 -15.94 -8.71
C VAL A 9 3.31 -16.20 -7.26
N PHE A 10 4.21 -16.68 -6.43
CA PHE A 10 3.98 -16.92 -5.01
C PHE A 10 4.71 -15.86 -4.18
N TYR A 11 4.03 -15.29 -3.19
CA TYR A 11 4.60 -14.40 -2.18
C TYR A 11 4.50 -15.10 -0.84
N ILE A 12 5.64 -15.49 -0.26
CA ILE A 12 5.68 -16.39 0.90
C ILE A 12 6.47 -15.72 2.04
N SER A 13 5.95 -15.86 3.27
CA SER A 13 6.64 -15.34 4.46
C SER A 13 6.28 -16.15 5.71
N ASP A 14 7.19 -16.16 6.67
CA ASP A 14 6.90 -16.59 8.05
C ASP A 14 6.13 -15.52 8.83
N GLY A 15 5.97 -14.30 8.28
CA GLY A 15 5.11 -13.24 8.80
C GLY A 15 3.91 -12.96 7.88
N THR A 16 3.54 -11.69 7.75
CA THR A 16 2.34 -11.26 7.00
C THR A 16 2.46 -11.36 5.47
N ALA A 17 3.65 -11.60 4.95
CA ALA A 17 3.98 -11.62 3.53
C ALA A 17 3.82 -10.26 2.80
N ILE A 18 3.48 -9.19 3.50
CA ILE A 18 3.29 -7.86 2.89
C ILE A 18 4.57 -7.42 2.14
N THR A 19 5.75 -7.58 2.77
CA THR A 19 7.02 -7.19 2.13
C THR A 19 7.29 -8.02 0.87
N ALA A 20 7.06 -9.33 0.93
CA ALA A 20 7.24 -10.22 -0.20
C ALA A 20 6.31 -9.84 -1.35
N GLU A 21 5.06 -9.55 -1.05
CA GLU A 21 4.05 -9.16 -2.02
C GLU A 21 4.36 -7.80 -2.66
N VAL A 22 4.63 -6.77 -1.85
CA VAL A 22 4.88 -5.41 -2.35
C VAL A 22 6.14 -5.36 -3.22
N LEU A 23 7.25 -5.92 -2.74
CA LEU A 23 8.50 -5.94 -3.52
C LEU A 23 8.39 -6.85 -4.75
N GLY A 24 7.75 -8.01 -4.60
CA GLY A 24 7.55 -8.93 -5.72
C GLY A 24 6.68 -8.30 -6.81
N HIS A 25 5.60 -7.64 -6.45
CA HIS A 25 4.77 -6.88 -7.40
C HIS A 25 5.56 -5.76 -8.09
N ALA A 26 6.35 -5.01 -7.32
CA ALA A 26 7.19 -3.94 -7.89
C ALA A 26 8.19 -4.49 -8.92
N VAL A 27 8.76 -5.66 -8.65
CA VAL A 27 9.67 -6.33 -9.59
C VAL A 27 8.90 -6.83 -10.82
N MET A 28 7.77 -7.53 -10.60
CA MET A 28 6.98 -8.10 -11.69
C MET A 28 6.39 -7.02 -12.62
N SER A 29 6.08 -5.84 -12.11
CA SER A 29 5.57 -4.72 -12.93
C SER A 29 6.56 -4.24 -13.99
N GLN A 30 7.84 -4.63 -13.89
CA GLN A 30 8.86 -4.30 -14.90
C GLN A 30 8.80 -5.22 -16.13
N PHE A 31 7.96 -6.26 -16.10
CA PHE A 31 7.87 -7.25 -17.17
C PHE A 31 6.47 -7.21 -17.80
N PRO A 32 6.37 -7.23 -19.14
CA PRO A 32 5.05 -7.20 -19.81
C PRO A 32 4.43 -8.61 -19.86
N VAL A 33 4.08 -9.14 -18.68
CA VAL A 33 3.51 -10.50 -18.52
C VAL A 33 2.25 -10.45 -17.66
N THR A 34 1.30 -11.30 -17.96
CA THR A 34 0.08 -11.47 -17.16
C THR A 34 0.38 -12.46 -16.03
N ILE A 35 0.24 -12.01 -14.79
CA ILE A 35 0.53 -12.85 -13.62
C ILE A 35 -0.74 -13.28 -12.90
N SER A 36 -0.69 -14.49 -12.34
CA SER A 36 -1.64 -14.97 -11.33
C SER A 36 -0.86 -15.12 -10.03
N SER A 37 -1.21 -14.36 -9.01
CA SER A 37 -0.45 -14.32 -7.76
C SER A 37 -1.17 -15.00 -6.62
N ILE A 38 -0.39 -15.64 -5.74
CA ILE A 38 -0.86 -16.32 -4.53
C ILE A 38 0.01 -15.85 -3.37
N THR A 39 -0.61 -15.25 -2.35
CA THR A 39 0.08 -14.77 -1.15
C THR A 39 -0.14 -15.76 -0.01
N LEU A 40 0.96 -16.24 0.58
CA LEU A 40 0.96 -17.28 1.60
C LEU A 40 1.70 -16.77 2.86
N PRO A 41 0.96 -16.12 3.77
CA PRO A 41 1.52 -15.66 5.04
C PRO A 41 1.62 -16.78 6.07
N PHE A 42 2.37 -16.52 7.14
CA PHE A 42 2.47 -17.36 8.35
C PHE A 42 2.93 -18.79 8.04
N VAL A 43 3.94 -18.92 7.17
CA VAL A 43 4.58 -20.21 6.90
C VAL A 43 5.65 -20.43 7.97
N GLU A 44 5.20 -20.83 9.17
CA GLU A 44 5.99 -20.83 10.40
C GLU A 44 6.45 -22.23 10.85
N ASN A 45 5.99 -23.28 10.18
CA ASN A 45 6.33 -24.65 10.57
C ASN A 45 6.49 -25.55 9.34
N GLU A 46 7.14 -26.71 9.55
CA GLU A 46 7.45 -27.63 8.45
C GLU A 46 6.20 -28.15 7.72
N SER A 47 5.13 -28.46 8.46
CA SER A 47 3.90 -28.98 7.85
C SER A 47 3.33 -27.98 6.85
N ARG A 48 3.27 -26.70 7.25
CA ARG A 48 2.79 -25.61 6.38
C ARG A 48 3.75 -25.42 5.20
N ALA A 49 5.06 -25.46 5.45
CA ALA A 49 6.06 -25.30 4.39
C ALA A 49 5.96 -26.41 3.33
N ARG A 50 5.75 -27.68 3.77
CA ARG A 50 5.55 -28.82 2.85
C ARG A 50 4.28 -28.63 2.02
N ALA A 51 3.17 -28.22 2.63
CA ALA A 51 1.93 -27.94 1.91
C ALA A 51 2.13 -26.83 0.85
N VAL A 52 2.89 -25.79 1.19
CA VAL A 52 3.22 -24.69 0.25
C VAL A 52 4.09 -25.22 -0.90
N LYS A 53 5.12 -26.02 -0.58
CA LYS A 53 5.96 -26.66 -1.58
C LYS A 53 5.12 -27.49 -2.55
N ASP A 54 4.24 -28.34 -2.02
CA ASP A 54 3.38 -29.21 -2.84
C ASP A 54 2.47 -28.37 -3.76
N GLN A 55 1.98 -27.22 -3.27
CA GLN A 55 1.17 -26.30 -4.08
C GLN A 55 1.98 -25.69 -5.24
N ILE A 56 3.23 -25.32 -5.00
CA ILE A 56 4.13 -24.79 -6.04
C ILE A 56 4.38 -25.88 -7.10
N ASP A 57 4.71 -27.10 -6.64
CA ASP A 57 5.00 -28.22 -7.52
C ASP A 57 3.80 -28.63 -8.35
N ALA A 58 2.59 -28.62 -7.74
CA ALA A 58 1.35 -28.93 -8.44
C ALA A 58 1.11 -27.97 -9.62
N ILE A 59 1.35 -26.67 -9.43
CA ILE A 59 1.20 -25.70 -10.50
C ILE A 59 2.24 -25.96 -11.60
N TYR A 60 3.47 -26.26 -11.24
CA TYR A 60 4.50 -26.61 -12.22
C TYR A 60 4.10 -27.85 -13.04
N HIS A 61 3.65 -28.92 -12.39
CA HIS A 61 3.23 -30.14 -13.06
C HIS A 61 1.99 -29.92 -13.95
N GLN A 62 1.10 -29.05 -13.52
CA GLN A 62 -0.13 -28.74 -14.27
C GLN A 62 0.13 -27.88 -15.51
N THR A 63 1.03 -26.90 -15.41
CA THR A 63 1.22 -25.89 -16.46
C THR A 63 2.46 -26.13 -17.31
N GLY A 64 3.44 -26.87 -16.80
CA GLY A 64 4.77 -27.01 -17.41
C GLY A 64 5.61 -25.73 -17.31
N VAL A 65 5.10 -24.69 -16.65
CA VAL A 65 5.77 -23.40 -16.54
C VAL A 65 6.22 -23.18 -15.09
N ARG A 66 7.50 -22.95 -14.90
CA ARG A 66 8.11 -22.81 -13.58
C ARG A 66 7.54 -21.60 -12.83
N PRO A 67 6.84 -21.80 -11.68
CA PRO A 67 6.34 -20.67 -10.90
C PRO A 67 7.46 -19.80 -10.32
N LEU A 68 7.20 -18.51 -10.16
CA LEU A 68 8.12 -17.60 -9.49
C LEU A 68 7.74 -17.52 -8.01
N VAL A 69 8.74 -17.59 -7.14
CA VAL A 69 8.52 -17.60 -5.68
C VAL A 69 9.36 -16.50 -5.03
N PHE A 70 8.70 -15.44 -4.61
CA PHE A 70 9.34 -14.38 -3.83
C PHE A 70 9.06 -14.67 -2.34
N TYR A 71 10.13 -14.82 -1.56
CA TYR A 71 9.94 -15.18 -0.15
C TYR A 71 10.78 -14.30 0.79
N SER A 72 10.27 -14.19 2.02
CA SER A 72 10.95 -13.55 3.15
C SER A 72 10.78 -14.46 4.38
N ILE A 73 11.58 -15.53 4.44
CA ILE A 73 11.53 -16.53 5.52
C ILE A 73 12.85 -16.51 6.25
N VAL A 74 12.81 -16.23 7.56
CA VAL A 74 13.99 -16.14 8.42
C VAL A 74 14.48 -17.52 8.85
N LEU A 75 13.56 -18.46 9.19
CA LEU A 75 13.89 -19.77 9.73
C LEU A 75 14.53 -20.67 8.68
N PRO A 76 15.80 -21.09 8.87
CA PRO A 76 16.52 -21.87 7.84
C PRO A 76 15.85 -23.19 7.48
N GLU A 77 15.27 -23.89 8.46
CA GLU A 77 14.60 -25.18 8.24
C GLU A 77 13.35 -25.03 7.37
N ILE A 78 12.59 -23.97 7.56
CA ILE A 78 11.39 -23.65 6.75
C ILE A 78 11.81 -23.26 5.33
N ARG A 79 12.80 -22.38 5.25
CA ARG A 79 13.36 -21.92 3.97
C ARG A 79 13.88 -23.10 3.14
N ALA A 80 14.59 -24.04 3.79
CA ALA A 80 15.14 -25.21 3.11
C ALA A 80 14.04 -26.08 2.44
N ILE A 81 12.86 -26.18 3.03
CA ILE A 81 11.74 -26.91 2.45
C ILE A 81 11.22 -26.19 1.19
N ILE A 82 11.03 -24.88 1.28
CA ILE A 82 10.53 -24.08 0.13
C ILE A 82 11.53 -24.15 -1.05
N LEU A 83 12.83 -24.12 -0.75
CA LEU A 83 13.87 -24.20 -1.77
C LEU A 83 13.94 -25.57 -2.50
N GLN A 84 13.29 -26.60 -1.95
CA GLN A 84 13.17 -27.91 -2.61
C GLN A 84 12.00 -27.97 -3.60
N SER A 85 11.23 -26.88 -3.74
CA SER A 85 10.12 -26.84 -4.71
C SER A 85 10.66 -26.67 -6.15
N GLU A 86 9.81 -26.96 -7.12
CA GLU A 86 10.10 -26.74 -8.55
C GLU A 86 9.98 -25.26 -8.95
N GLY A 87 9.72 -24.37 -8.00
CA GLY A 87 9.63 -22.91 -8.24
C GLY A 87 10.99 -22.25 -8.43
N PHE A 88 11.00 -21.09 -9.09
CA PHE A 88 12.15 -20.21 -9.12
C PHE A 88 12.11 -19.34 -7.86
N CYS A 89 12.88 -19.70 -6.85
CA CYS A 89 12.82 -19.09 -5.52
C CYS A 89 13.83 -17.95 -5.38
N GLN A 90 13.32 -16.78 -4.98
CA GLN A 90 14.13 -15.57 -4.79
C GLN A 90 13.89 -15.02 -3.40
N ASP A 91 14.95 -14.97 -2.57
CA ASP A 91 14.90 -14.28 -1.28
C ASP A 91 14.99 -12.78 -1.52
N ILE A 92 13.89 -12.10 -1.28
CA ILE A 92 13.79 -10.66 -1.58
C ILE A 92 14.51 -9.79 -0.54
N VAL A 93 14.67 -10.29 0.68
CA VAL A 93 15.39 -9.55 1.75
C VAL A 93 16.89 -9.77 1.59
N GLN A 94 17.31 -11.01 1.38
CA GLN A 94 18.73 -11.35 1.27
C GLN A 94 19.40 -10.70 0.04
N ALA A 95 18.64 -10.55 -1.04
CA ALA A 95 19.13 -9.85 -2.23
C ALA A 95 19.56 -8.41 -1.93
N LEU A 96 18.94 -7.77 -0.96
CA LEU A 96 19.28 -6.40 -0.53
C LEU A 96 20.29 -6.41 0.63
N VAL A 97 20.19 -7.39 1.53
CA VAL A 97 21.05 -7.49 2.73
C VAL A 97 22.47 -7.83 2.35
N ALA A 98 22.68 -8.74 1.39
CA ALA A 98 24.03 -9.23 1.07
C ALA A 98 24.99 -8.11 0.60
N PRO A 99 24.62 -7.21 -0.32
CA PRO A 99 25.51 -6.08 -0.66
C PRO A 99 25.75 -5.14 0.52
N LEU A 100 24.73 -4.89 1.34
CA LEU A 100 24.87 -4.02 2.51
C LEU A 100 25.80 -4.62 3.57
N GLN A 101 25.72 -5.93 3.78
CA GLN A 101 26.62 -6.65 4.69
C GLN A 101 28.08 -6.45 4.27
N GLN A 102 28.36 -6.56 2.97
CA GLN A 102 29.69 -6.35 2.42
C GLN A 102 30.18 -4.91 2.63
N GLU A 103 29.31 -3.92 2.35
CA GLU A 103 29.65 -2.51 2.48
C GLU A 103 29.83 -2.11 3.94
N MET A 104 28.93 -2.53 4.82
CA MET A 104 28.93 -2.18 6.24
C MET A 104 29.96 -2.99 7.04
N LYS A 105 30.42 -4.12 6.53
CA LYS A 105 31.31 -5.10 7.19
C LYS A 105 30.72 -5.57 8.53
N LEU A 106 29.40 -5.77 8.56
CA LEU A 106 28.65 -6.22 9.73
C LEU A 106 27.75 -7.38 9.33
N ASP A 107 27.71 -8.39 10.17
CA ASP A 107 26.81 -9.51 9.94
C ASP A 107 25.36 -9.14 10.30
N PRO A 108 24.40 -9.47 9.45
CA PRO A 108 23.00 -9.22 9.78
C PRO A 108 22.57 -10.08 10.98
N THR A 109 21.68 -9.53 11.79
CA THR A 109 21.06 -10.26 12.90
C THR A 109 19.66 -10.68 12.46
N PRO A 110 19.49 -11.87 11.89
CA PRO A 110 18.17 -12.32 11.42
C PRO A 110 17.27 -12.64 12.63
N ILE A 111 16.27 -11.81 12.85
CA ILE A 111 15.29 -12.00 13.90
C ILE A 111 13.93 -12.18 13.25
N ALA A 112 13.34 -13.37 13.42
CA ALA A 112 11.99 -13.66 12.93
C ALA A 112 10.98 -12.73 13.66
N HIS A 113 9.96 -12.32 12.93
CA HIS A 113 8.88 -11.46 13.43
C HIS A 113 9.35 -10.10 13.96
N ARG A 114 10.50 -9.60 13.48
CA ARG A 114 10.93 -8.23 13.77
C ARG A 114 10.03 -7.28 12.99
N THR A 115 8.80 -7.11 13.50
CA THR A 115 7.85 -6.16 12.92
C THR A 115 8.32 -4.74 13.19
N HIS A 116 8.23 -3.91 12.17
CA HIS A 116 8.62 -2.50 12.25
C HIS A 116 7.73 -1.66 13.19
N GLY A 117 6.94 -2.27 14.08
CA GLY A 117 5.96 -1.51 14.82
C GLY A 117 5.81 -1.75 16.31
N LEU A 118 6.23 -2.89 16.83
CA LEU A 118 5.91 -3.24 18.23
C LEU A 118 7.14 -3.39 19.13
N ASN A 119 8.02 -2.40 19.09
CA ASN A 119 9.05 -2.24 20.12
C ASN A 119 8.37 -1.56 21.33
N PRO A 120 8.62 -1.97 22.58
CA PRO A 120 8.10 -1.27 23.78
C PRO A 120 8.31 0.24 23.78
N ASN A 121 9.36 0.72 23.11
CA ASN A 121 9.61 2.15 22.95
C ASN A 121 8.68 2.82 21.91
N ASN A 122 7.84 2.07 21.20
CA ASN A 122 6.94 2.59 20.17
C ASN A 122 5.45 2.55 20.57
N LEU A 123 5.13 2.12 21.80
CA LEU A 123 3.73 2.10 22.28
C LEU A 123 3.11 3.51 22.20
N ASN A 124 3.85 4.52 22.64
CA ASN A 124 3.38 5.92 22.57
C ASN A 124 3.08 6.36 21.13
N LYS A 125 3.85 5.86 20.16
CA LYS A 125 3.61 6.15 18.73
C LYS A 125 2.35 5.43 18.21
N TYR A 126 2.13 4.20 18.67
CA TYR A 126 0.95 3.43 18.31
C TYR A 126 -0.31 4.13 18.84
N ASP A 127 -0.32 4.51 20.12
CA ASP A 127 -1.45 5.21 20.75
C ASP A 127 -1.71 6.55 20.04
N ALA A 128 -0.67 7.29 19.69
CA ALA A 128 -0.79 8.55 18.95
C ALA A 128 -1.42 8.34 17.55
N ARG A 129 -1.11 7.22 16.88
CA ARG A 129 -1.71 6.89 15.58
C ARG A 129 -3.19 6.53 15.73
N ILE A 130 -3.55 5.74 16.74
CA ILE A 130 -4.95 5.40 17.02
C ILE A 130 -5.72 6.69 17.33
N ALA A 131 -5.18 7.56 18.17
CA ALA A 131 -5.82 8.86 18.49
C ALA A 131 -5.99 9.73 17.23
N ALA A 132 -5.04 9.73 16.31
CA ALA A 132 -5.13 10.47 15.05
C ALA A 132 -6.20 9.88 14.13
N ILE A 133 -6.33 8.55 14.08
CA ILE A 133 -7.40 7.87 13.31
C ILE A 133 -8.76 8.20 13.91
N ASP A 134 -8.92 8.09 15.22
CA ASP A 134 -10.17 8.40 15.93
C ASP A 134 -10.56 9.87 15.70
N TYR A 135 -9.60 10.79 15.81
CA TYR A 135 -9.81 12.22 15.55
C TYR A 135 -10.28 12.41 14.09
N THR A 136 -9.61 11.79 13.14
CA THR A 136 -9.93 11.89 11.71
C THR A 136 -11.36 11.41 11.42
N LEU A 137 -11.74 10.24 11.96
CA LEU A 137 -13.08 9.67 11.77
C LEU A 137 -14.16 10.55 12.43
N ALA A 138 -13.86 11.11 13.60
CA ALA A 138 -14.79 11.98 14.31
C ALA A 138 -15.05 13.30 13.57
N HIS A 139 -14.17 13.70 12.66
CA HIS A 139 -14.25 14.96 11.91
C HIS A 139 -14.49 14.78 10.41
N ASP A 140 -14.61 13.52 9.93
CA ASP A 140 -14.80 13.25 8.50
C ASP A 140 -16.12 13.84 8.01
N ASP A 141 -16.13 14.30 6.78
CA ASP A 141 -17.27 14.95 6.10
C ASP A 141 -17.91 16.10 6.92
N GLY A 142 -17.15 16.70 7.86
CA GLY A 142 -17.63 17.83 8.65
C GLY A 142 -18.63 17.46 9.73
N ILE A 143 -18.68 16.21 10.17
CA ILE A 143 -19.57 15.73 11.23
C ILE A 143 -19.36 16.54 12.52
N SER A 144 -18.12 16.90 12.83
CA SER A 144 -17.81 17.77 13.98
C SER A 144 -16.83 18.85 13.56
N LEU A 145 -17.05 20.06 14.05
CA LEU A 145 -16.14 21.20 13.90
C LEU A 145 -15.46 21.56 15.24
N ARG A 146 -15.64 20.74 16.27
CA ARG A 146 -15.05 20.97 17.59
C ARG A 146 -13.56 20.66 17.54
N ASN A 147 -12.76 21.45 18.24
CA ASN A 147 -11.32 21.21 18.41
C ASN A 147 -10.53 21.17 17.08
N LEU A 148 -11.00 21.89 16.06
CA LEU A 148 -10.27 21.97 14.78
C LEU A 148 -8.89 22.63 14.92
N ASP A 149 -8.68 23.35 15.99
CA ASP A 149 -7.37 23.93 16.37
C ASP A 149 -6.32 22.86 16.64
N GLN A 150 -6.74 21.62 16.94
CA GLN A 150 -5.84 20.50 17.15
C GLN A 150 -5.47 19.79 15.83
N ALA A 151 -6.16 20.11 14.74
CA ALA A 151 -5.87 19.52 13.44
C ALA A 151 -4.52 20.03 12.90
N GLN A 152 -3.64 19.13 12.59
CA GLN A 152 -2.38 19.47 11.91
C GLN A 152 -2.61 19.71 10.41
N VAL A 153 -3.62 19.06 9.84
CA VAL A 153 -4.00 19.15 8.44
C VAL A 153 -5.51 19.09 8.32
N ILE A 154 -6.08 19.97 7.51
CA ILE A 154 -7.51 19.94 7.17
C ILE A 154 -7.62 19.76 5.65
N LEU A 155 -8.34 18.71 5.22
CA LEU A 155 -8.54 18.42 3.80
C LEU A 155 -9.87 19.00 3.33
N LEU A 156 -9.81 19.89 2.35
CA LEU A 156 -10.98 20.44 1.69
C LEU A 156 -11.04 19.95 0.25
N GLY A 157 -12.25 19.74 -0.24
CA GLY A 157 -12.42 19.30 -1.63
C GLY A 157 -13.83 18.79 -1.91
N VAL A 158 -14.14 18.64 -3.19
CA VAL A 158 -15.43 18.12 -3.63
C VAL A 158 -15.66 16.68 -3.17
N SER A 159 -16.92 16.26 -3.13
CA SER A 159 -17.23 14.86 -2.81
C SER A 159 -16.59 13.92 -3.83
N ARG A 160 -15.95 12.85 -3.36
CA ARG A 160 -15.29 11.79 -4.15
C ARG A 160 -13.94 12.17 -4.74
N CYS A 161 -13.30 13.23 -4.29
CA CYS A 161 -11.92 13.55 -4.68
C CYS A 161 -10.85 12.84 -3.80
N GLY A 162 -11.26 11.90 -2.96
CA GLY A 162 -10.33 11.09 -2.17
C GLY A 162 -10.03 11.60 -0.76
N LYS A 163 -10.76 12.59 -0.25
CA LYS A 163 -10.49 13.17 1.08
C LYS A 163 -10.43 12.11 2.20
N THR A 164 -11.50 11.35 2.37
CA THR A 164 -11.61 10.37 3.46
C THR A 164 -10.49 9.32 3.43
N PRO A 165 -10.22 8.61 2.31
CA PRO A 165 -9.09 7.67 2.31
C PRO A 165 -7.74 8.37 2.51
N THR A 166 -7.56 9.58 1.98
CA THR A 166 -6.33 10.33 2.18
C THR A 166 -6.19 10.79 3.63
N SER A 167 -7.25 11.30 4.27
CA SER A 167 -7.19 11.72 5.67
C SER A 167 -6.92 10.54 6.61
N LEU A 168 -7.51 9.37 6.33
CA LEU A 168 -7.22 8.15 7.08
C LEU A 168 -5.77 7.68 6.86
N TYR A 169 -5.33 7.67 5.61
CA TYR A 169 -3.93 7.34 5.31
C TYR A 169 -2.97 8.30 6.01
N LEU A 170 -3.35 9.57 6.09
CA LEU A 170 -2.56 10.60 6.75
C LEU A 170 -2.62 10.54 8.26
N ALA A 171 -3.74 10.17 8.84
CA ALA A 171 -3.80 9.85 10.26
C ALA A 171 -2.88 8.68 10.55
N MET A 172 -2.80 7.75 9.62
CA MET A 172 -1.77 6.71 9.62
C MET A 172 -0.41 7.27 9.22
N GLN A 173 -0.36 8.31 8.35
CA GLN A 173 0.88 8.95 7.87
C GLN A 173 0.87 10.46 7.54
N PHE A 174 -0.16 11.19 7.11
CA PHE A 174 -0.26 12.68 6.88
C PHE A 174 -0.75 13.18 5.47
N GLY A 175 -1.68 14.26 5.21
CA GLY A 175 -2.06 15.26 4.16
C GLY A 175 -3.16 15.62 3.19
N UNK A 176 -4.11 16.53 1.76
CA UNK A 176 -4.89 16.98 1.02
C UNK A 176 -5.13 16.83 -0.21
N UNK A 177 -6.29 16.93 -1.09
CA UNK A 177 -6.35 16.62 -2.40
C UNK A 177 -7.46 17.29 -3.15
N THR A 178 -7.49 17.37 -4.62
CA THR A 178 -8.53 17.68 -5.64
C THR A 178 -8.50 16.65 -6.79
N ILE A 179 -9.32 16.82 -7.88
CA ILE A 179 -9.46 15.79 -8.93
C ILE A 179 -10.04 16.41 -10.21
N ASP A 180 -9.69 15.87 -11.39
CA ASP A 180 -10.25 16.32 -12.66
C ASP A 180 -11.74 16.02 -12.75
N PRO A 181 -12.57 16.94 -13.26
CA PRO A 181 -14.03 16.77 -13.32
C PRO A 181 -14.49 15.52 -14.08
N GLU A 182 -13.79 15.13 -15.14
CA GLU A 182 -14.10 13.95 -15.95
C GLU A 182 -13.87 12.67 -15.14
N ARG A 183 -12.77 12.59 -14.41
CA ARG A 183 -12.47 11.45 -13.52
C ARG A 183 -13.47 11.40 -12.36
N LEU A 184 -13.82 12.56 -11.80
CA LEU A 184 -14.81 12.66 -10.73
C LEU A 184 -16.18 12.16 -11.18
N ALA A 185 -16.60 12.57 -12.38
CA ALA A 185 -17.88 12.11 -12.95
C ALA A 185 -17.91 10.60 -13.13
N ALA A 186 -16.82 10.00 -13.63
CA ALA A 186 -16.72 8.54 -13.80
C ALA A 186 -16.85 7.82 -12.44
N ILE A 187 -16.15 8.25 -11.41
CA ILE A 187 -16.21 7.65 -10.06
C ILE A 187 -17.63 7.77 -9.46
N ARG A 188 -18.29 8.89 -9.69
CA ARG A 188 -19.64 9.13 -9.16
C ARG A 188 -20.66 8.30 -9.91
N GLU A 189 -20.48 8.10 -11.23
CA GLU A 189 -21.36 7.29 -12.07
C GLU A 189 -21.33 5.81 -11.65
N GLU A 190 -20.15 5.27 -11.30
CA GLU A 190 -20.01 3.91 -10.77
C GLU A 190 -20.81 3.69 -9.48
N ARG A 191 -20.98 4.75 -8.66
CA ARG A 191 -21.72 4.65 -7.39
C ARG A 191 -23.20 4.95 -7.53
N ARG A 192 -23.57 5.84 -8.43
CA ARG A 192 -24.97 6.29 -8.60
C ARG A 192 -25.20 6.73 -10.03
N GLU A 193 -25.53 5.76 -10.85
CA GLU A 193 -25.73 5.93 -12.28
C GLU A 193 -26.80 6.99 -12.61
N ASN A 194 -26.60 7.71 -13.70
CA ASN A 194 -27.55 8.66 -14.28
C ASN A 194 -28.07 9.71 -13.31
N SER A 195 -27.25 10.12 -12.34
CA SER A 195 -27.63 11.12 -11.35
C SER A 195 -27.10 12.51 -11.70
N ARG A 196 -27.82 13.55 -11.27
CA ARG A 196 -27.32 14.93 -11.34
C ARG A 196 -25.95 15.05 -10.67
N TYR A 197 -25.77 14.34 -9.56
CA TYR A 197 -24.53 14.30 -8.77
C TYR A 197 -23.33 13.78 -9.59
N ALA A 198 -23.56 12.83 -10.49
CA ALA A 198 -22.53 12.26 -11.36
C ALA A 198 -22.33 13.02 -12.68
N SER A 199 -23.22 13.99 -12.98
CA SER A 199 -23.13 14.70 -14.26
C SER A 199 -21.84 15.50 -14.37
N LEU A 200 -21.21 15.46 -15.56
CA LEU A 200 -19.96 16.20 -15.83
C LEU A 200 -20.11 17.70 -15.54
N ARG A 201 -21.29 18.28 -15.87
CA ARG A 201 -21.58 19.69 -15.61
C ARG A 201 -21.49 20.00 -14.11
N GLN A 202 -22.09 19.16 -13.27
CA GLN A 202 -22.06 19.35 -11.82
C GLN A 202 -20.63 19.21 -11.30
N CYS A 203 -19.88 18.18 -11.76
CA CYS A 203 -18.50 17.97 -11.37
C CYS A 203 -17.61 19.16 -11.73
N ARG A 204 -17.73 19.70 -12.95
CA ARG A 204 -16.97 20.88 -13.38
C ARG A 204 -17.25 22.09 -12.51
N MET A 205 -18.53 22.31 -12.18
CA MET A 205 -18.93 23.44 -11.34
C MET A 205 -18.32 23.33 -9.93
N GLU A 206 -18.47 22.17 -9.30
CA GLU A 206 -17.95 21.94 -7.94
C GLU A 206 -16.42 22.04 -7.87
N VAL A 207 -15.71 21.45 -8.83
CA VAL A 207 -14.25 21.53 -8.89
C VAL A 207 -13.79 22.98 -9.06
N ALA A 208 -14.43 23.73 -9.98
CA ALA A 208 -14.10 25.14 -10.22
C ALA A 208 -14.33 26.01 -8.97
N GLU A 209 -15.43 25.78 -8.25
CA GLU A 209 -15.73 26.49 -7.01
C GLU A 209 -14.67 26.23 -5.92
N VAL A 210 -14.29 24.98 -5.74
CA VAL A 210 -13.31 24.59 -4.73
C VAL A 210 -11.92 25.13 -5.09
N GLU A 211 -11.50 25.05 -6.36
CA GLU A 211 -10.24 25.60 -6.80
C GLU A 211 -10.18 27.14 -6.68
N ALA A 212 -11.30 27.82 -6.96
CA ALA A 212 -11.40 29.26 -6.75
C ALA A 212 -11.22 29.63 -5.28
N LEU A 213 -11.80 28.81 -4.37
CA LEU A 213 -11.63 28.99 -2.93
C LEU A 213 -10.15 28.81 -2.54
N TYR A 214 -9.47 27.77 -3.08
CA TYR A 214 -8.06 27.53 -2.80
C TYR A 214 -7.18 28.70 -3.25
N ARG A 215 -7.40 29.19 -4.49
CA ARG A 215 -6.66 30.36 -5.04
C ARG A 215 -6.88 31.60 -4.17
N LYS A 216 -8.14 31.90 -3.83
CA LYS A 216 -8.51 33.07 -3.04
C LYS A 216 -7.82 33.09 -1.66
N ASN A 217 -7.69 31.92 -1.03
CA ASN A 217 -7.15 31.80 0.31
C ASN A 217 -5.69 31.30 0.33
N GLN A 218 -5.05 31.19 -0.82
CA GLN A 218 -3.64 30.74 -0.96
C GLN A 218 -3.42 29.37 -0.33
N ILE A 219 -4.42 28.48 -0.41
CA ILE A 219 -4.35 27.12 0.12
C ILE A 219 -3.62 26.25 -0.94
N PRO A 220 -2.52 25.59 -0.61
CA PRO A 220 -1.88 24.66 -1.55
C PRO A 220 -2.75 23.43 -1.76
N TRP A 221 -2.82 22.94 -3.01
CA TRP A 221 -3.63 21.76 -3.32
C TRP A 221 -2.91 20.86 -4.33
N ILE A 222 -3.36 19.60 -4.38
CA ILE A 222 -2.86 18.60 -5.34
C ILE A 222 -4.05 18.05 -6.13
N ASN A 223 -3.90 17.93 -7.44
CA ASN A 223 -4.85 17.22 -8.30
C ASN A 223 -4.58 15.72 -8.16
N SER A 224 -5.55 14.97 -7.64
CA SER A 224 -5.43 13.55 -7.31
C SER A 224 -5.72 12.61 -8.48
N THR A 225 -6.06 13.12 -9.64
CA THR A 225 -6.56 12.34 -10.79
C THR A 225 -5.68 11.14 -11.14
N ASN A 226 -4.36 11.33 -11.15
CA ASN A 226 -3.40 10.36 -11.62
C ASN A 226 -2.47 9.85 -10.49
N TYR A 227 -2.86 10.02 -9.24
CA TYR A 227 -2.03 9.63 -8.09
C TYR A 227 -2.77 8.69 -7.16
N SER A 228 -2.06 7.72 -6.63
CA SER A 228 -2.54 6.88 -5.54
C SER A 228 -2.62 7.69 -4.23
N VAL A 229 -3.32 7.16 -3.24
CA VAL A 229 -3.44 7.78 -1.91
C VAL A 229 -2.04 7.99 -1.29
N GLU A 230 -1.15 7.03 -1.47
CA GLU A 230 0.23 7.07 -0.94
C GLU A 230 1.07 8.15 -1.62
N GLU A 231 0.91 8.29 -2.93
CA GLU A 231 1.62 9.34 -3.70
C GLU A 231 1.10 10.73 -3.33
N ILE A 232 -0.22 10.88 -3.18
CA ILE A 232 -0.84 12.14 -2.73
C ILE A 232 -0.28 12.51 -1.35
N ALA A 233 -0.28 11.56 -0.42
CA ALA A 233 0.22 11.79 0.94
C ALA A 233 1.70 12.21 0.92
N THR A 234 2.53 11.54 0.12
CA THR A 234 3.96 11.85 -0.01
C THR A 234 4.16 13.28 -0.55
N LYS A 235 3.43 13.65 -1.59
CA LYS A 235 3.51 14.99 -2.19
C LYS A 235 3.05 16.08 -1.19
N LEU A 236 2.03 15.79 -0.40
CA LEU A 236 1.55 16.73 0.61
C LEU A 236 2.57 16.96 1.70
N LEU A 237 3.23 15.91 2.18
CA LEU A 237 4.32 16.02 3.14
C LEU A 237 5.41 16.96 2.63
N ASP A 238 5.79 16.80 1.37
CA ASP A 238 6.81 17.61 0.71
C ASP A 238 6.37 19.09 0.66
N ILE A 239 5.14 19.36 0.19
CA ILE A 239 4.58 20.72 0.09
C ILE A 239 4.53 21.40 1.46
N MET A 240 4.19 20.65 2.50
CA MET A 240 4.04 21.17 3.86
C MET A 240 5.36 21.22 4.65
N GLY A 241 6.46 20.76 4.06
CA GLY A 241 7.76 20.71 4.75
C GLY A 241 7.77 19.73 5.91
N LEU A 242 6.92 18.71 5.90
CA LEU A 242 6.82 17.71 6.95
C LEU A 242 7.62 16.47 6.56
N SER A 243 8.46 15.99 7.46
CA SER A 243 9.23 14.77 7.20
C SER A 243 8.39 13.52 7.46
N ARG A 244 8.53 12.55 6.56
CA ARG A 244 7.95 11.22 6.74
C ARG A 244 8.66 10.54 7.91
N ARG A 245 7.95 10.34 9.00
CA ARG A 245 8.50 9.59 10.13
C ARG A 245 8.45 8.10 9.81
N MET A 246 9.54 7.59 9.24
CA MET A 246 9.69 6.14 9.06
C MET A 246 9.83 5.46 10.42
N TYR A 247 9.18 4.33 10.60
CA TYR A 247 9.11 3.57 11.85
C TYR A 247 10.38 2.74 12.09
#